data_58d0a09854d57c3ed7dd9397a3ab633d
#
_entry.id   58d0a09854d57c3ed7dd9397a3ab633d
#
_cell.length_a   1.000
_cell.length_b   1.000
_cell.length_c   1.000
_cell.angle_alpha   90.00
_cell.angle_beta   90.00
_cell.angle_gamma   90.00
#
_symmetry.space_group_name_H-M   'P 1'
#
loop_
_entity.id
_entity.type
_entity.pdbx_description
1 polymer ?
#
loop_
_entity_poly.entity_id
_entity_poly.type
_entity_poly.pdbx_seq_one_letter_code
_entity_poly.pdbx_strand_id
1 'polypeptide(L)'
;MPEQLIVKNLPFIKILPRWAQELSYKYCSKTANLYILHGNIRDFLPHKMDEDEFIFVKLQNYISEVLFGNRDIIIFWDRSSGISFCTSEMHREYVKLMKEKYPDSSESDLFSSDPAVAFKLLEKYFLLHIPHKKRIVLIIDYAETVIPRDEIARLDETDRYCFVTLNRWSHDPLFTQGDVSIILFSENLSELNSRIVGSPSTVKIEIPMPDEMVRTSFFKFLERKNTLLVEKGITNEALGAITSGLNLLNLNRLAAESFQENREISMEYLKAKKREIIESEANGLLEFIDTDHDLSYISGHDFVRRRLKNAARALKQGRLDVLPMGYLIAGPVGTGKSFMVSAFAGEIGIPMVRFKNFRSKWQGVTESNLERVLSILKAMAPVAVMIDEADAFLGDRNQEGDSGTSNRIFAQLASFMGNTEYRGKIIWFLITCRPDLLPIDMKRQ
;
A
#
# COMPACT_ATOMS: atom_id res chain seq x y z
N MET A 1 -24.69 -13.34 16.78
CA MET A 1 -25.21 -12.26 15.94
C MET A 1 -25.52 -10.92 16.64
N PRO A 2 -25.83 -10.81 17.96
CA PRO A 2 -26.06 -9.50 18.59
C PRO A 2 -24.78 -8.68 18.82
N GLU A 3 -23.63 -9.30 19.10
CA GLU A 3 -22.38 -8.59 19.42
C GLU A 3 -21.74 -7.86 18.21
N GLN A 4 -21.87 -8.40 17.00
CA GLN A 4 -21.32 -7.75 15.80
C GLN A 4 -22.04 -6.45 15.44
N LEU A 5 -23.34 -6.33 15.74
CA LEU A 5 -24.12 -5.11 15.56
C LEU A 5 -23.78 -4.04 16.59
N ILE A 6 -23.39 -4.44 17.81
CA ILE A 6 -23.00 -3.54 18.89
C ILE A 6 -21.64 -2.89 18.57
N VAL A 7 -20.67 -3.67 18.06
CA VAL A 7 -19.33 -3.17 17.71
C VAL A 7 -19.38 -2.14 16.56
N LYS A 8 -20.21 -2.37 15.53
CA LYS A 8 -20.37 -1.43 14.41
C LYS A 8 -20.94 -0.06 14.82
N ASN A 9 -21.58 0.01 15.97
CA ASN A 9 -22.25 1.24 16.47
C ASN A 9 -21.45 1.96 17.56
N LEU A 10 -20.25 1.50 17.93
CA LEU A 10 -19.41 2.22 18.87
C LEU A 10 -18.95 3.56 18.26
N PRO A 11 -19.22 4.70 18.90
CA PRO A 11 -18.90 6.03 18.34
C PRO A 11 -17.41 6.17 17.99
N PHE A 12 -16.53 5.59 18.79
CA PHE A 12 -15.08 5.60 18.59
C PHE A 12 -14.66 4.95 17.26
N ILE A 13 -15.25 3.82 16.87
CA ILE A 13 -14.87 3.11 15.64
C ILE A 13 -15.22 3.92 14.38
N LYS A 14 -16.29 4.71 14.42
CA LYS A 14 -16.71 5.54 13.27
C LYS A 14 -15.74 6.67 12.93
N ILE A 15 -14.92 7.08 13.90
CA ILE A 15 -13.93 8.17 13.72
C ILE A 15 -12.63 7.64 13.09
N LEU A 16 -12.37 6.33 13.21
CA LEU A 16 -11.17 5.70 12.69
C LEU A 16 -11.15 5.67 11.15
N PRO A 17 -9.97 5.66 10.52
CA PRO A 17 -9.84 5.37 9.09
C PRO A 17 -10.41 3.99 8.75
N ARG A 18 -10.87 3.79 7.52
CA ARG A 18 -11.56 2.55 7.10
C ARG A 18 -10.77 1.27 7.40
N TRP A 19 -9.46 1.27 7.15
CA TRP A 19 -8.59 0.13 7.45
C TRP A 19 -8.56 -0.20 8.95
N ALA A 20 -8.52 0.81 9.82
CA ALA A 20 -8.52 0.64 11.27
C ALA A 20 -9.91 0.19 11.79
N GLN A 21 -10.98 0.65 11.15
CA GLN A 21 -12.33 0.12 11.39
C GLN A 21 -12.39 -1.37 11.05
N GLU A 22 -11.85 -1.77 9.89
CA GLU A 22 -11.81 -3.17 9.46
C GLU A 22 -11.02 -4.03 10.44
N LEU A 23 -9.82 -3.61 10.85
CA LEU A 23 -9.02 -4.28 11.87
C LEU A 23 -9.81 -4.46 13.17
N SER A 24 -10.45 -3.39 13.64
CA SER A 24 -11.24 -3.41 14.86
C SER A 24 -12.41 -4.39 14.78
N TYR A 25 -13.13 -4.42 13.66
CA TYR A 25 -14.23 -5.37 13.46
C TYR A 25 -13.77 -6.82 13.41
N LYS A 26 -12.67 -7.09 12.71
CA LYS A 26 -12.10 -8.44 12.62
C LYS A 26 -11.57 -8.92 13.97
N TYR A 27 -10.92 -8.03 14.72
CA TYR A 27 -10.47 -8.31 16.08
C TYR A 27 -11.65 -8.64 17.02
N CYS A 28 -12.67 -7.79 17.04
CA CYS A 28 -13.84 -8.01 17.91
C CYS A 28 -14.65 -9.24 17.53
N SER A 29 -14.62 -9.67 16.28
CA SER A 29 -15.30 -10.90 15.83
C SER A 29 -14.60 -12.18 16.28
N LYS A 30 -13.36 -12.09 16.78
CA LYS A 30 -12.51 -13.21 17.22
C LYS A 30 -12.40 -14.33 16.18
N THR A 31 -12.51 -13.98 14.88
CA THR A 31 -12.44 -14.97 13.78
C THR A 31 -11.01 -15.32 13.41
N ALA A 32 -10.06 -14.48 13.77
CA ALA A 32 -8.63 -14.67 13.54
C ALA A 32 -7.83 -13.98 14.63
N ASN A 33 -6.61 -14.42 14.84
CA ASN A 33 -5.64 -13.80 15.74
C ASN A 33 -4.34 -13.39 15.03
N LEU A 34 -4.22 -13.70 13.73
CA LEU A 34 -3.10 -13.30 12.89
C LEU A 34 -3.57 -12.26 11.86
N TYR A 35 -2.96 -11.09 11.89
CA TYR A 35 -3.27 -9.96 11.02
C TYR A 35 -2.03 -9.55 10.24
N ILE A 36 -2.17 -9.25 8.95
CA ILE A 36 -1.12 -8.68 8.11
C ILE A 36 -1.55 -7.28 7.72
N LEU A 37 -0.82 -6.28 8.18
CA LEU A 37 -0.97 -4.90 7.73
C LEU A 37 0.06 -4.63 6.65
N HIS A 38 -0.42 -4.21 5.46
CA HIS A 38 0.45 -4.02 4.30
C HIS A 38 0.13 -2.74 3.53
N GLY A 39 0.97 -2.40 2.56
CA GLY A 39 0.84 -1.18 1.76
C GLY A 39 1.61 0.00 2.36
N ASN A 40 0.96 1.12 2.59
CA ASN A 40 1.60 2.37 3.03
C ASN A 40 1.94 2.38 4.54
N ILE A 41 2.57 1.32 5.04
CA ILE A 41 2.83 1.09 6.47
C ILE A 41 3.95 1.97 7.05
N ARG A 42 4.82 2.53 6.20
CA ARG A 42 5.97 3.35 6.64
C ARG A 42 5.63 4.83 6.76
N ASP A 43 4.45 5.23 6.34
CA ASP A 43 3.99 6.60 6.33
C ASP A 43 3.52 7.13 7.70
N PHE A 44 3.17 8.39 7.75
CA PHE A 44 2.40 8.97 8.83
C PHE A 44 0.92 8.65 8.67
N LEU A 45 0.24 8.45 9.77
CA LEU A 45 -1.19 8.17 9.83
C LEU A 45 -1.92 9.28 10.58
N PRO A 46 -3.06 9.76 10.06
CA PRO A 46 -3.86 10.77 10.72
C PRO A 46 -4.56 10.18 11.93
N HIS A 47 -4.40 10.82 13.07
CA HIS A 47 -5.20 10.57 14.26
C HIS A 47 -5.98 11.83 14.59
N LYS A 48 -7.31 11.73 14.57
CA LYS A 48 -8.22 12.83 14.83
C LYS A 48 -8.33 13.05 16.34
N MET A 49 -7.96 14.23 16.83
CA MET A 49 -8.07 14.61 18.23
C MET A 49 -9.41 15.29 18.50
N ASP A 50 -9.78 16.30 17.69
CA ASP A 50 -11.03 17.07 17.73
C ASP A 50 -11.63 17.22 16.33
N GLU A 51 -12.77 17.93 16.18
CA GLU A 51 -13.51 18.03 14.91
C GLU A 51 -12.63 18.45 13.71
N ASP A 52 -11.65 19.35 13.92
CA ASP A 52 -10.76 19.85 12.87
C ASP A 52 -9.27 19.67 13.18
N GLU A 53 -8.94 18.94 14.25
CA GLU A 53 -7.55 18.76 14.66
C GLU A 53 -7.04 17.34 14.44
N PHE A 54 -6.01 17.24 13.57
CA PHE A 54 -5.28 16.01 13.32
C PHE A 54 -3.86 16.10 13.86
N ILE A 55 -3.41 15.02 14.50
CA ILE A 55 -2.00 14.72 14.69
C ILE A 55 -1.61 13.57 13.77
N PHE A 56 -0.33 13.47 13.47
CA PHE A 56 0.18 12.48 12.54
C PHE A 56 1.25 11.64 13.25
N VAL A 57 1.01 10.34 13.31
CA VAL A 57 1.82 9.38 14.06
C VAL A 57 2.27 8.22 13.16
N LYS A 58 3.33 7.53 13.54
CA LYS A 58 3.75 6.30 12.85
C LYS A 58 2.79 5.15 13.13
N LEU A 59 2.72 4.17 12.20
CA LEU A 59 1.84 3.02 12.32
C LEU A 59 2.02 2.28 13.65
N GLN A 60 3.25 2.05 14.08
CA GLN A 60 3.54 1.37 15.33
C GLN A 60 2.86 2.07 16.52
N ASN A 61 2.99 3.40 16.62
CA ASN A 61 2.35 4.18 17.67
C ASN A 61 0.82 4.20 17.50
N TYR A 62 0.34 4.30 16.26
CA TYR A 62 -1.10 4.25 16.00
C TYR A 62 -1.73 2.94 16.50
N ILE A 63 -1.07 1.81 16.22
CA ILE A 63 -1.53 0.50 16.69
C ILE A 63 -1.46 0.42 18.22
N SER A 64 -0.31 0.76 18.82
CA SER A 64 -0.09 0.59 20.25
C SER A 64 -0.87 1.57 21.14
N GLU A 65 -1.04 2.82 20.70
CA GLU A 65 -1.66 3.87 21.52
C GLU A 65 -3.14 4.05 21.22
N VAL A 66 -3.53 4.01 19.91
CA VAL A 66 -4.90 4.30 19.49
C VAL A 66 -5.78 3.05 19.47
N LEU A 67 -5.31 1.96 18.83
CA LEU A 67 -6.13 0.78 18.62
C LEU A 67 -6.04 -0.22 19.80
N PHE A 68 -4.85 -0.41 20.32
CA PHE A 68 -4.58 -1.42 21.35
C PHE A 68 -4.08 -0.84 22.69
N GLY A 69 -4.17 0.49 22.92
CA GLY A 69 -3.66 1.15 24.12
C GLY A 69 -4.23 0.63 25.45
N ASN A 70 -5.38 -0.03 25.41
CA ASN A 70 -6.00 -0.67 26.58
C ASN A 70 -5.60 -2.15 26.77
N ARG A 71 -4.53 -2.62 26.10
CA ARG A 71 -4.06 -3.99 26.24
C ARG A 71 -3.10 -4.12 27.41
N ASP A 72 -3.11 -5.32 28.01
CA ASP A 72 -2.29 -5.59 29.20
C ASP A 72 -0.82 -5.72 28.82
N ILE A 73 -0.53 -6.23 27.62
CA ILE A 73 0.82 -6.48 27.12
C ILE A 73 0.89 -6.14 25.64
N ILE A 74 1.81 -5.24 25.27
CA ILE A 74 2.11 -4.88 23.89
C ILE A 74 3.60 -5.06 23.65
N ILE A 75 3.94 -5.92 22.70
CA ILE A 75 5.29 -6.34 22.38
C ILE A 75 5.59 -5.97 20.93
N PHE A 76 6.77 -5.42 20.70
CA PHE A 76 7.33 -5.21 19.37
C PHE A 76 8.51 -6.14 19.18
N TRP A 77 8.67 -6.62 17.98
CA TRP A 77 9.82 -7.40 17.60
C TRP A 77 10.19 -7.12 16.13
N ASP A 78 11.47 -6.96 15.86
CA ASP A 78 12.07 -7.03 14.55
C ASP A 78 13.46 -7.66 14.63
N ARG A 79 13.98 -8.10 13.49
CA ARG A 79 15.26 -8.83 13.40
C ARG A 79 16.49 -7.99 13.74
N SER A 80 16.35 -6.69 13.85
CA SER A 80 17.44 -5.75 14.18
C SER A 80 17.41 -5.34 15.65
N SER A 81 16.22 -5.02 16.16
CA SER A 81 16.05 -4.48 17.52
C SER A 81 15.74 -5.54 18.57
N GLY A 82 15.29 -6.73 18.15
CA GLY A 82 14.86 -7.79 19.06
C GLY A 82 13.52 -7.48 19.74
N ILE A 83 13.27 -8.10 20.91
CA ILE A 83 12.05 -7.91 21.68
C ILE A 83 12.07 -6.55 22.37
N SER A 84 10.98 -5.80 22.30
CA SER A 84 10.79 -4.55 23.02
C SER A 84 9.33 -4.38 23.45
N PHE A 85 9.06 -3.48 24.38
CA PHE A 85 7.75 -3.29 24.99
C PHE A 85 7.27 -1.85 24.86
N CYS A 86 5.96 -1.66 24.79
CA CYS A 86 5.35 -0.33 24.67
C CYS A 86 5.67 0.57 25.88
N THR A 87 5.73 -0.01 27.10
CA THR A 87 5.98 0.75 28.32
C THR A 87 7.13 0.16 29.13
N SER A 88 7.80 1.01 29.93
CA SER A 88 8.85 0.56 30.85
C SER A 88 8.34 -0.38 31.95
N GLU A 89 7.05 -0.36 32.25
CA GLU A 89 6.42 -1.26 33.21
C GLU A 89 6.32 -2.67 32.64
N MET A 90 5.80 -2.82 31.41
CA MET A 90 5.75 -4.11 30.69
C MET A 90 7.16 -4.70 30.53
N HIS A 91 8.15 -3.87 30.20
CA HIS A 91 9.55 -4.27 30.09
C HIS A 91 10.07 -4.87 31.43
N ARG A 92 9.85 -4.18 32.56
CA ARG A 92 10.30 -4.64 33.87
C ARG A 92 9.59 -5.94 34.32
N GLU A 93 8.28 -6.06 34.03
CA GLU A 93 7.53 -7.28 34.32
C GLU A 93 8.09 -8.47 33.52
N TYR A 94 8.37 -8.26 32.23
CA TYR A 94 8.99 -9.28 31.37
C TYR A 94 10.35 -9.75 31.92
N VAL A 95 11.25 -8.81 32.20
CA VAL A 95 12.58 -9.14 32.78
C VAL A 95 12.46 -9.94 34.07
N LYS A 96 11.58 -9.51 34.98
CA LYS A 96 11.36 -10.20 36.24
C LYS A 96 10.92 -11.65 36.04
N LEU A 97 9.87 -11.86 35.23
CA LEU A 97 9.30 -13.19 35.01
C LEU A 97 10.24 -14.11 34.21
N MET A 98 10.97 -13.56 33.22
CA MET A 98 11.88 -14.36 32.45
C MET A 98 13.16 -14.71 33.21
N LYS A 99 13.68 -13.82 34.08
CA LYS A 99 14.81 -14.15 34.97
C LYS A 99 14.47 -15.20 36.04
N GLU A 100 13.24 -15.25 36.50
CA GLU A 100 12.79 -16.36 37.39
C GLU A 100 12.87 -17.73 36.70
N LYS A 101 12.65 -17.76 35.35
CA LYS A 101 12.73 -19.00 34.57
C LYS A 101 14.10 -19.29 33.97
N TYR A 102 14.87 -18.26 33.70
CA TYR A 102 16.21 -18.32 33.10
C TYR A 102 17.19 -17.50 33.94
N PRO A 103 17.57 -17.98 35.15
CA PRO A 103 18.39 -17.21 36.12
C PRO A 103 19.76 -16.83 35.57
N ASP A 104 20.34 -17.70 34.74
CA ASP A 104 21.70 -17.55 34.19
C ASP A 104 21.76 -16.72 32.91
N SER A 105 20.61 -16.35 32.34
CA SER A 105 20.55 -15.55 31.11
C SER A 105 20.90 -14.10 31.39
N SER A 106 21.71 -13.52 30.48
CA SER A 106 21.92 -12.07 30.48
C SER A 106 20.64 -11.34 30.05
N GLU A 107 20.55 -10.05 30.30
CA GLU A 107 19.39 -9.27 29.83
C GLU A 107 19.34 -9.24 28.28
N SER A 108 20.51 -9.19 27.63
CA SER A 108 20.60 -9.25 26.16
C SER A 108 20.04 -10.56 25.58
N ASP A 109 20.20 -11.69 26.29
CA ASP A 109 19.66 -12.98 25.82
C ASP A 109 18.12 -13.00 25.85
N LEU A 110 17.52 -12.27 26.80
CA LEU A 110 16.07 -12.18 26.95
C LEU A 110 15.41 -11.29 25.88
N PHE A 111 16.18 -10.37 25.28
CA PHE A 111 15.70 -9.45 24.22
C PHE A 111 16.23 -9.81 22.83
N SER A 112 16.36 -11.11 22.56
CA SER A 112 16.98 -11.63 21.35
C SER A 112 16.36 -11.07 20.05
N SER A 113 17.23 -10.71 19.12
CA SER A 113 16.89 -10.41 17.72
C SER A 113 16.91 -11.65 16.82
N ASP A 114 17.46 -12.78 17.29
CA ASP A 114 17.35 -14.05 16.59
C ASP A 114 15.89 -14.55 16.62
N PRO A 115 15.27 -14.80 15.46
CA PRO A 115 13.85 -15.13 15.39
C PRO A 115 13.50 -16.42 16.15
N ALA A 116 14.33 -17.46 16.04
CA ALA A 116 14.05 -18.76 16.67
C ALA A 116 14.14 -18.68 18.18
N VAL A 117 15.10 -17.91 18.71
CA VAL A 117 15.24 -17.66 20.15
C VAL A 117 14.12 -16.77 20.64
N ALA A 118 13.86 -15.65 19.95
CA ALA A 118 12.80 -14.71 20.31
C ALA A 118 11.42 -15.39 20.37
N PHE A 119 11.07 -16.19 19.36
CA PHE A 119 9.77 -16.88 19.34
C PHE A 119 9.62 -17.91 20.47
N LYS A 120 10.71 -18.59 20.85
CA LYS A 120 10.70 -19.48 22.02
C LYS A 120 10.46 -18.70 23.32
N LEU A 121 11.10 -17.55 23.50
CA LEU A 121 10.93 -16.69 24.66
C LEU A 121 9.52 -16.12 24.72
N LEU A 122 9.03 -15.59 23.59
CA LEU A 122 7.68 -15.04 23.48
C LEU A 122 6.60 -16.10 23.75
N GLU A 123 6.73 -17.29 23.19
CA GLU A 123 5.79 -18.38 23.48
C GLU A 123 5.74 -18.72 24.97
N LYS A 124 6.89 -18.82 25.63
CA LYS A 124 6.95 -19.04 27.05
C LYS A 124 6.25 -17.92 27.85
N TYR A 125 6.47 -16.68 27.43
CA TYR A 125 5.86 -15.53 28.05
C TYR A 125 4.34 -15.52 27.86
N PHE A 126 3.84 -15.85 26.67
CA PHE A 126 2.41 -15.97 26.40
C PHE A 126 1.76 -17.02 27.27
N LEU A 127 2.38 -18.21 27.35
CA LEU A 127 1.87 -19.32 28.18
C LEU A 127 1.79 -19.01 29.67
N LEU A 128 2.57 -18.04 30.16
CA LEU A 128 2.46 -17.55 31.53
C LEU A 128 1.25 -16.63 31.74
N HIS A 129 0.87 -15.88 30.71
CA HIS A 129 -0.15 -14.83 30.84
C HIS A 129 -1.55 -15.26 30.38
N ILE A 130 -1.65 -16.21 29.45
CA ILE A 130 -2.93 -16.72 28.95
C ILE A 130 -3.86 -17.25 30.08
N PRO A 131 -3.37 -18.03 31.06
CA PRO A 131 -4.23 -18.48 32.15
C PRO A 131 -4.79 -17.34 33.00
N HIS A 132 -4.09 -16.21 33.05
CA HIS A 132 -4.50 -14.99 33.76
C HIS A 132 -5.39 -14.07 32.92
N LYS A 133 -5.82 -14.51 31.72
CA LYS A 133 -6.68 -13.78 30.79
C LYS A 133 -6.11 -12.40 30.40
N LYS A 134 -4.79 -12.27 30.36
CA LYS A 134 -4.12 -11.08 29.88
C LYS A 134 -4.28 -10.95 28.36
N ARG A 135 -4.59 -9.75 27.89
CA ARG A 135 -4.77 -9.43 26.49
C ARG A 135 -3.42 -9.02 25.90
N ILE A 136 -2.93 -9.81 24.97
CA ILE A 136 -1.56 -9.71 24.45
C ILE A 136 -1.61 -9.31 22.96
N VAL A 137 -0.77 -8.36 22.59
CA VAL A 137 -0.52 -7.97 21.20
C VAL A 137 0.96 -8.09 20.92
N LEU A 138 1.32 -8.90 19.92
CA LEU A 138 2.66 -8.98 19.35
C LEU A 138 2.67 -8.32 17.99
N ILE A 139 3.52 -7.34 17.79
CA ILE A 139 3.76 -6.66 16.52
C ILE A 139 5.12 -7.09 15.99
N ILE A 140 5.14 -7.72 14.83
CA ILE A 140 6.35 -8.14 14.13
C ILE A 140 6.53 -7.23 12.91
N ASP A 141 7.57 -6.41 12.95
CA ASP A 141 7.93 -5.57 11.81
C ASP A 141 8.88 -6.30 10.86
N TYR A 142 8.92 -5.90 9.58
CA TYR A 142 9.70 -6.57 8.52
C TYR A 142 9.38 -8.07 8.45
N ALA A 143 8.09 -8.42 8.41
CA ALA A 143 7.62 -9.80 8.45
C ALA A 143 8.18 -10.67 7.31
N GLU A 144 8.54 -10.07 6.18
CA GLU A 144 9.22 -10.72 5.06
C GLU A 144 10.60 -11.31 5.42
N THR A 145 11.21 -10.81 6.50
CA THR A 145 12.49 -11.37 7.02
C THR A 145 12.29 -12.60 7.90
N VAL A 146 11.04 -12.93 8.24
CA VAL A 146 10.67 -14.03 9.15
C VAL A 146 9.91 -15.14 8.43
N ILE A 147 9.06 -14.75 7.50
CA ILE A 147 8.25 -15.64 6.65
C ILE A 147 8.39 -15.26 5.19
N PRO A 148 9.62 -15.30 4.63
CA PRO A 148 9.85 -14.88 3.26
C PRO A 148 9.07 -15.75 2.27
N ARG A 149 8.82 -15.15 1.10
CA ARG A 149 8.19 -15.84 0.00
C ARG A 149 9.12 -16.86 -0.61
N ASP A 150 8.95 -18.11 -0.22
CA ASP A 150 9.59 -19.26 -0.90
C ASP A 150 8.75 -20.52 -0.66
N GLU A 151 9.11 -21.61 -1.34
CA GLU A 151 8.63 -22.95 -1.01
C GLU A 151 9.19 -23.38 0.35
N ILE A 152 8.36 -24.00 1.19
CA ILE A 152 8.78 -24.43 2.55
C ILE A 152 10.04 -25.30 2.52
N ALA A 153 10.24 -26.06 1.46
CA ALA A 153 11.43 -26.92 1.29
C ALA A 153 12.72 -26.12 1.10
N ARG A 154 12.62 -24.87 0.61
CA ARG A 154 13.76 -23.97 0.35
C ARG A 154 14.05 -23.00 1.48
N LEU A 155 13.11 -22.83 2.40
CA LEU A 155 13.32 -22.01 3.59
C LEU A 155 14.49 -22.56 4.41
N ASP A 156 15.27 -21.68 5.00
CA ASP A 156 16.29 -22.10 5.97
C ASP A 156 15.62 -22.67 7.25
N GLU A 157 16.42 -23.20 8.17
CA GLU A 157 15.91 -23.82 9.41
C GLU A 157 15.17 -22.81 10.28
N THR A 158 15.68 -21.60 10.40
CA THR A 158 15.11 -20.51 11.21
C THR A 158 13.79 -20.04 10.64
N ASP A 159 13.72 -19.74 9.35
CA ASP A 159 12.51 -19.27 8.68
C ASP A 159 11.43 -20.35 8.68
N ARG A 160 11.83 -21.63 8.51
CA ARG A 160 10.92 -22.78 8.63
C ARG A 160 10.36 -22.92 10.04
N TYR A 161 11.19 -22.75 11.06
CA TYR A 161 10.76 -22.74 12.46
C TYR A 161 9.74 -21.61 12.71
N CYS A 162 10.04 -20.40 12.26
CA CYS A 162 9.15 -19.24 12.42
C CYS A 162 7.82 -19.44 11.68
N PHE A 163 7.87 -19.92 10.43
CA PHE A 163 6.68 -20.26 9.66
C PHE A 163 5.77 -21.24 10.40
N VAL A 164 6.34 -22.36 10.89
CA VAL A 164 5.57 -23.38 11.60
C VAL A 164 4.99 -22.81 12.90
N THR A 165 5.76 -22.01 13.62
CA THR A 165 5.34 -21.40 14.87
C THR A 165 4.18 -20.42 14.68
N LEU A 166 4.29 -19.50 13.74
CA LEU A 166 3.21 -18.54 13.42
C LEU A 166 1.94 -19.25 12.94
N ASN A 167 2.11 -20.25 12.06
CA ASN A 167 0.97 -21.04 11.59
C ASN A 167 0.30 -21.79 12.74
N ARG A 168 1.07 -22.38 13.67
CA ARG A 168 0.54 -23.05 14.87
C ARG A 168 -0.20 -22.06 15.78
N TRP A 169 0.39 -20.92 16.12
CA TRP A 169 -0.24 -19.89 16.94
C TRP A 169 -1.54 -19.37 16.33
N SER A 170 -1.65 -19.33 15.01
CA SER A 170 -2.87 -18.88 14.34
C SER A 170 -4.04 -19.89 14.38
N HIS A 171 -3.76 -21.17 14.68
CA HIS A 171 -4.78 -22.24 14.69
C HIS A 171 -4.99 -22.85 16.10
N ASP A 172 -4.04 -22.70 17.02
CA ASP A 172 -4.12 -23.29 18.35
C ASP A 172 -5.21 -22.59 19.19
N PRO A 173 -6.21 -23.34 19.70
CA PRO A 173 -7.26 -22.80 20.55
C PRO A 173 -6.73 -22.03 21.78
N LEU A 174 -5.57 -22.42 22.30
CA LEU A 174 -4.95 -21.75 23.44
C LEU A 174 -4.65 -20.27 23.13
N PHE A 175 -4.13 -19.98 21.94
CA PHE A 175 -3.81 -18.62 21.50
C PHE A 175 -5.04 -17.86 21.00
N THR A 176 -5.90 -18.53 20.21
CA THR A 176 -7.08 -17.89 19.62
C THR A 176 -8.14 -17.53 20.66
N GLN A 177 -8.31 -18.35 21.71
CA GLN A 177 -9.21 -18.06 22.83
C GLN A 177 -8.55 -17.24 23.94
N GLY A 178 -7.20 -17.26 24.00
CA GLY A 178 -6.39 -16.58 25.00
C GLY A 178 -6.21 -15.07 24.76
N ASP A 179 -6.90 -14.48 23.79
CA ASP A 179 -6.79 -13.06 23.39
C ASP A 179 -5.34 -12.63 23.07
N VAL A 180 -4.62 -13.51 22.36
CA VAL A 180 -3.29 -13.22 21.80
C VAL A 180 -3.44 -12.84 20.35
N SER A 181 -3.13 -11.60 20.00
CA SER A 181 -3.16 -11.08 18.64
C SER A 181 -1.75 -10.87 18.11
N ILE A 182 -1.50 -11.35 16.91
CA ILE A 182 -0.23 -11.22 16.20
C ILE A 182 -0.44 -10.34 14.99
N ILE A 183 0.32 -9.26 14.88
CA ILE A 183 0.22 -8.27 13.80
C ILE A 183 1.55 -8.25 13.06
N LEU A 184 1.52 -8.62 11.81
CA LEU A 184 2.67 -8.62 10.91
C LEU A 184 2.65 -7.35 10.07
N PHE A 185 3.78 -6.64 9.99
CA PHE A 185 3.97 -5.51 9.11
C PHE A 185 4.83 -5.92 7.92
N SER A 186 4.33 -5.71 6.71
CA SER A 186 5.08 -5.89 5.46
C SER A 186 4.58 -4.89 4.42
N GLU A 187 5.46 -4.30 3.63
CA GLU A 187 5.04 -3.35 2.59
C GLU A 187 4.27 -4.07 1.48
N ASN A 188 4.67 -5.27 1.11
CA ASN A 188 4.08 -6.03 0.01
C ASN A 188 3.69 -7.44 0.43
N LEU A 189 2.45 -7.85 0.13
CA LEU A 189 1.98 -9.22 0.38
C LEU A 189 2.75 -10.26 -0.44
N SER A 190 3.23 -9.86 -1.61
CA SER A 190 3.99 -10.72 -2.52
C SER A 190 5.36 -11.16 -1.96
N GLU A 191 5.87 -10.48 -0.94
CA GLU A 191 7.13 -10.81 -0.28
C GLU A 191 6.95 -11.86 0.83
N LEU A 192 5.72 -12.07 1.28
CA LEU A 192 5.38 -13.01 2.33
C LEU A 192 5.02 -14.41 1.79
N ASN A 193 5.21 -15.42 2.63
CA ASN A 193 4.88 -16.79 2.30
C ASN A 193 3.38 -16.95 1.97
N SER A 194 3.10 -17.46 0.77
CA SER A 194 1.74 -17.56 0.23
C SER A 194 0.79 -18.41 1.07
N ARG A 195 1.30 -19.39 1.82
CA ARG A 195 0.46 -20.23 2.69
C ARG A 195 -0.04 -19.48 3.92
N ILE A 196 0.77 -18.58 4.50
CA ILE A 196 0.33 -17.71 5.60
C ILE A 196 -0.65 -16.68 5.05
N VAL A 197 -0.28 -16.00 3.94
CA VAL A 197 -1.12 -14.98 3.30
C VAL A 197 -2.48 -15.52 2.85
N GLY A 198 -2.52 -16.76 2.34
CA GLY A 198 -3.73 -17.44 1.87
C GLY A 198 -4.52 -18.20 2.96
N SER A 199 -4.02 -18.24 4.20
CA SER A 199 -4.67 -18.97 5.29
C SER A 199 -6.03 -18.34 5.67
N PRO A 200 -7.07 -19.14 5.90
CA PRO A 200 -8.35 -18.64 6.43
C PRO A 200 -8.23 -17.98 7.82
N SER A 201 -7.19 -18.35 8.58
CA SER A 201 -6.92 -17.79 9.92
C SER A 201 -6.14 -16.47 9.87
N THR A 202 -5.79 -15.98 8.67
CA THR A 202 -5.04 -14.75 8.46
C THR A 202 -5.94 -13.66 7.87
N VAL A 203 -5.97 -12.51 8.51
CA VAL A 203 -6.67 -11.32 8.01
C VAL A 203 -5.66 -10.36 7.40
N LYS A 204 -5.90 -9.95 6.15
CA LYS A 204 -5.07 -8.98 5.42
C LYS A 204 -5.78 -7.64 5.39
N ILE A 205 -5.07 -6.58 5.72
CA ILE A 205 -5.61 -5.22 5.76
C ILE A 205 -4.63 -4.29 5.06
N GLU A 206 -5.08 -3.70 3.96
CA GLU A 206 -4.32 -2.71 3.21
C GLU A 206 -4.40 -1.35 3.89
N ILE A 207 -3.25 -0.75 4.19
CA ILE A 207 -3.14 0.67 4.58
C ILE A 207 -2.96 1.47 3.30
N PRO A 208 -3.97 2.26 2.90
CA PRO A 208 -3.93 2.98 1.65
C PRO A 208 -2.98 4.19 1.72
N MET A 209 -2.58 4.68 0.56
CA MET A 209 -1.98 6.01 0.43
C MET A 209 -2.96 7.09 0.90
N PRO A 210 -2.45 8.25 1.40
CA PRO A 210 -3.32 9.33 1.88
C PRO A 210 -4.18 9.89 0.75
N ASP A 211 -5.47 10.09 1.02
CA ASP A 211 -6.38 10.80 0.13
C ASP A 211 -6.15 12.32 0.17
N GLU A 212 -6.87 13.07 -0.65
CA GLU A 212 -6.74 14.53 -0.73
C GLU A 212 -7.03 15.20 0.61
N MET A 213 -8.04 14.74 1.34
CA MET A 213 -8.43 15.31 2.63
C MET A 213 -7.32 15.12 3.67
N VAL A 214 -6.72 13.94 3.72
CA VAL A 214 -5.61 13.63 4.63
C VAL A 214 -4.38 14.48 4.28
N ARG A 215 -4.02 14.61 2.99
CA ARG A 215 -2.91 15.45 2.56
C ARG A 215 -3.14 16.94 2.89
N THR A 216 -4.35 17.44 2.63
CA THR A 216 -4.74 18.82 3.01
C THR A 216 -4.60 19.06 4.51
N SER A 217 -5.08 18.12 5.32
CA SER A 217 -4.95 18.18 6.78
C SER A 217 -3.49 18.13 7.24
N PHE A 218 -2.64 17.39 6.51
CA PHE A 218 -1.21 17.34 6.78
C PHE A 218 -0.51 18.68 6.48
N PHE A 219 -0.84 19.35 5.39
CA PHE A 219 -0.33 20.69 5.11
C PHE A 219 -0.77 21.70 6.18
N LYS A 220 -2.01 21.66 6.63
CA LYS A 220 -2.50 22.48 7.76
C LYS A 220 -1.73 22.20 9.05
N PHE A 221 -1.34 20.94 9.29
CA PHE A 221 -0.51 20.56 10.42
C PHE A 221 0.92 21.13 10.31
N LEU A 222 1.55 21.05 9.12
CA LEU A 222 2.89 21.62 8.88
C LEU A 222 2.89 23.14 9.00
N GLU A 223 1.85 23.81 8.50
CA GLU A 223 1.64 25.26 8.64
C GLU A 223 1.57 25.68 10.11
N ARG A 224 0.77 24.99 10.93
CA ARG A 224 0.70 25.22 12.39
C ARG A 224 2.05 25.03 13.10
N LYS A 225 2.90 24.15 12.60
CA LYS A 225 4.26 23.95 13.11
C LYS A 225 5.26 24.99 12.60
N ASN A 226 4.85 25.92 11.76
CA ASN A 226 5.73 26.88 11.08
C ASN A 226 6.89 26.22 10.30
N THR A 227 6.64 25.06 9.72
CA THR A 227 7.62 24.30 8.92
C THR A 227 7.27 24.28 7.43
N LEU A 228 6.29 25.07 7.00
CA LEU A 228 5.81 25.13 5.62
C LEU A 228 5.98 26.56 5.07
N LEU A 229 6.75 26.70 4.01
CA LEU A 229 6.91 27.96 3.25
C LEU A 229 6.21 27.79 1.90
N VAL A 230 5.13 28.54 1.68
CA VAL A 230 4.32 28.46 0.47
C VAL A 230 4.15 29.84 -0.15
N GLU A 231 4.21 29.91 -1.47
CA GLU A 231 3.96 31.12 -2.25
C GLU A 231 2.57 31.71 -1.96
N LYS A 232 2.49 33.02 -1.90
CA LYS A 232 1.23 33.73 -1.59
C LYS A 232 0.12 33.38 -2.58
N GLY A 233 -1.05 33.03 -2.03
CA GLY A 233 -2.23 32.70 -2.82
C GLY A 233 -2.45 31.20 -3.07
N ILE A 234 -1.52 30.33 -2.69
CA ILE A 234 -1.70 28.88 -2.75
C ILE A 234 -2.37 28.40 -1.45
N THR A 235 -3.49 27.70 -1.57
CA THR A 235 -4.23 27.15 -0.41
C THR A 235 -3.80 25.71 -0.08
N ASN A 236 -4.02 25.27 1.15
CA ASN A 236 -3.73 23.89 1.56
C ASN A 236 -4.56 22.86 0.76
N GLU A 237 -5.75 23.23 0.33
CA GLU A 237 -6.61 22.42 -0.52
C GLU A 237 -5.97 22.23 -1.92
N ALA A 238 -5.42 23.30 -2.51
CA ALA A 238 -4.69 23.22 -3.78
C ALA A 238 -3.43 22.36 -3.65
N LEU A 239 -2.68 22.48 -2.55
CA LEU A 239 -1.54 21.62 -2.24
C LEU A 239 -1.96 20.15 -2.09
N GLY A 240 -3.05 19.88 -1.37
CA GLY A 240 -3.60 18.54 -1.20
C GLY A 240 -4.02 17.90 -2.51
N ALA A 241 -4.67 18.66 -3.39
CA ALA A 241 -5.12 18.16 -4.69
C ALA A 241 -3.92 17.82 -5.62
N ILE A 242 -2.95 18.73 -5.75
CA ILE A 242 -1.84 18.55 -6.68
C ILE A 242 -0.89 17.43 -6.28
N THR A 243 -0.76 17.12 -4.99
CA THR A 243 0.12 16.10 -4.43
C THR A 243 -0.47 14.68 -4.45
N SER A 244 -1.53 14.44 -5.23
CA SER A 244 -2.08 13.09 -5.41
C SER A 244 -1.00 12.09 -5.82
N GLY A 245 -0.95 10.91 -5.17
CA GLY A 245 0.07 9.89 -5.40
C GLY A 245 1.32 10.00 -4.53
N LEU A 246 1.47 11.06 -3.73
CA LEU A 246 2.53 11.17 -2.73
C LEU A 246 2.04 10.73 -1.35
N ASN A 247 2.91 10.08 -0.59
CA ASN A 247 2.68 9.79 0.81
C ASN A 247 3.07 10.99 1.70
N LEU A 248 2.66 10.98 2.97
CA LEU A 248 2.91 12.09 3.88
C LEU A 248 4.39 12.25 4.23
N LEU A 249 5.16 11.15 4.19
CA LEU A 249 6.59 11.20 4.41
C LEU A 249 7.29 12.00 3.30
N ASN A 250 6.86 11.83 2.03
CA ASN A 250 7.35 12.61 0.91
C ASN A 250 6.98 14.10 1.06
N LEU A 251 5.76 14.38 1.47
CA LEU A 251 5.32 15.77 1.72
C LEU A 251 6.12 16.42 2.85
N ASN A 252 6.41 15.67 3.92
CA ASN A 252 7.24 16.16 5.02
C ASN A 252 8.68 16.48 4.55
N ARG A 253 9.26 15.62 3.71
CA ARG A 253 10.60 15.86 3.13
C ARG A 253 10.60 17.10 2.25
N LEU A 254 9.62 17.25 1.36
CA LEU A 254 9.48 18.43 0.49
C LEU A 254 9.35 19.72 1.30
N ALA A 255 8.55 19.72 2.35
CA ALA A 255 8.40 20.86 3.23
C ALA A 255 9.71 21.17 3.98
N ALA A 256 10.40 20.16 4.48
CA ALA A 256 11.68 20.32 5.18
C ALA A 256 12.79 20.86 4.24
N GLU A 257 12.89 20.34 3.01
CA GLU A 257 13.84 20.85 2.00
C GLU A 257 13.57 22.32 1.68
N SER A 258 12.30 22.66 1.40
CA SER A 258 11.86 24.02 1.13
C SER A 258 12.21 24.98 2.30
N PHE A 259 11.95 24.56 3.52
CA PHE A 259 12.24 25.35 4.72
C PHE A 259 13.75 25.54 4.92
N GLN A 260 14.56 24.49 4.72
CA GLN A 260 16.04 24.58 4.85
C GLN A 260 16.66 25.47 3.77
N GLU A 261 16.15 25.40 2.54
CA GLU A 261 16.63 26.22 1.42
C GLU A 261 16.06 27.64 1.44
N ASN A 262 15.17 27.95 2.38
CA ASN A 262 14.39 29.20 2.44
C ASN A 262 13.72 29.53 1.11
N ARG A 263 13.15 28.48 0.46
CA ARG A 263 12.47 28.57 -0.83
C ARG A 263 10.97 28.36 -0.62
N GLU A 264 10.16 29.27 -1.14
CA GLU A 264 8.71 29.09 -1.14
C GLU A 264 8.30 27.98 -2.12
N ILE A 265 7.37 27.14 -1.70
CA ILE A 265 6.78 26.09 -2.53
C ILE A 265 5.83 26.74 -3.54
N SER A 266 6.22 26.78 -4.82
CA SER A 266 5.33 27.15 -5.92
C SER A 266 4.61 25.92 -6.50
N MET A 267 3.53 26.14 -7.25
CA MET A 267 2.81 25.04 -7.92
C MET A 267 3.66 24.33 -8.97
N GLU A 268 4.56 25.04 -9.65
CA GLU A 268 5.48 24.48 -10.64
C GLU A 268 6.54 23.61 -9.99
N TYR A 269 7.15 24.11 -8.91
CA TYR A 269 8.11 23.33 -8.12
C TYR A 269 7.47 22.02 -7.62
N LEU A 270 6.25 22.10 -7.08
CA LEU A 270 5.56 20.96 -6.54
C LEU A 270 5.20 19.91 -7.63
N LYS A 271 4.79 20.36 -8.82
CA LYS A 271 4.56 19.47 -9.97
C LYS A 271 5.83 18.74 -10.39
N ALA A 272 6.95 19.48 -10.51
CA ALA A 272 8.23 18.89 -10.89
C ALA A 272 8.73 17.87 -9.87
N LYS A 273 8.67 18.20 -8.56
CA LYS A 273 9.08 17.31 -7.49
C LYS A 273 8.17 16.08 -7.35
N LYS A 274 6.86 16.24 -7.49
CA LYS A 274 5.92 15.12 -7.54
C LYS A 274 6.30 14.12 -8.64
N ARG A 275 6.58 14.62 -9.85
CA ARG A 275 7.01 13.79 -10.98
C ARG A 275 8.28 13.00 -10.65
N GLU A 276 9.32 13.69 -10.19
CA GLU A 276 10.61 13.10 -9.79
C GLU A 276 10.42 11.98 -8.75
N ILE A 277 9.64 12.23 -7.69
CA ILE A 277 9.39 11.28 -6.62
C ILE A 277 8.64 10.05 -7.14
N ILE A 278 7.55 10.24 -7.87
CA ILE A 278 6.73 9.13 -8.38
C ILE A 278 7.51 8.27 -9.38
N GLU A 279 8.26 8.88 -10.30
CA GLU A 279 9.09 8.14 -11.26
C GLU A 279 10.20 7.35 -10.55
N SER A 280 10.79 7.91 -9.49
CA SER A 280 11.78 7.23 -8.64
C SER A 280 11.15 6.08 -7.85
N GLU A 281 10.03 6.31 -7.19
CA GLU A 281 9.33 5.28 -6.40
C GLU A 281 8.75 4.14 -7.24
N ALA A 282 8.41 4.45 -8.49
CA ALA A 282 7.99 3.45 -9.47
C ALA A 282 9.18 2.67 -10.07
N ASN A 283 10.41 2.85 -9.57
CA ASN A 283 11.63 2.22 -10.10
C ASN A 283 11.80 2.44 -11.61
N GLY A 284 11.37 3.60 -12.12
CA GLY A 284 11.40 3.95 -13.53
C GLY A 284 10.42 3.16 -14.42
N LEU A 285 9.45 2.46 -13.83
CA LEU A 285 8.39 1.75 -14.55
C LEU A 285 7.28 2.68 -15.03
N LEU A 286 7.11 3.83 -14.38
CA LEU A 286 6.21 4.89 -14.79
C LEU A 286 7.01 6.08 -15.32
N GLU A 287 6.48 6.74 -16.32
CA GLU A 287 7.00 7.99 -16.90
C GLU A 287 5.83 8.94 -17.14
N PHE A 288 5.93 10.16 -16.60
CA PHE A 288 4.92 11.17 -16.90
C PHE A 288 5.02 11.64 -18.35
N ILE A 289 3.88 11.80 -18.98
CA ILE A 289 3.76 12.35 -20.32
C ILE A 289 3.18 13.75 -20.20
N ASP A 290 3.89 14.73 -20.78
CA ASP A 290 3.37 16.08 -20.88
C ASP A 290 2.25 16.14 -21.94
N THR A 291 1.19 16.83 -21.60
CA THR A 291 -0.05 16.87 -22.38
C THR A 291 -0.43 18.30 -22.72
N ASP A 292 0.43 18.97 -23.53
CA ASP A 292 0.23 20.37 -23.94
C ASP A 292 -0.84 20.54 -25.03
N HIS A 293 -1.31 19.42 -25.58
CA HIS A 293 -2.27 19.41 -26.69
C HIS A 293 -3.61 18.80 -26.27
N ASP A 294 -4.68 19.37 -26.77
CA ASP A 294 -6.04 18.83 -26.63
C ASP A 294 -6.50 18.09 -27.91
N LEU A 295 -7.72 17.57 -27.89
CA LEU A 295 -8.30 16.83 -29.01
C LEU A 295 -8.55 17.72 -30.28
N SER A 296 -8.36 19.04 -30.21
CA SER A 296 -8.47 19.92 -31.37
C SER A 296 -7.28 19.78 -32.32
N TYR A 297 -6.11 19.40 -31.81
CA TYR A 297 -4.90 19.18 -32.60
C TYR A 297 -4.94 17.91 -33.46
N ILE A 298 -5.94 17.03 -33.25
CA ILE A 298 -6.07 15.81 -34.03
C ILE A 298 -6.81 16.09 -35.29
N SER A 299 -6.13 15.94 -36.42
CA SER A 299 -6.71 16.01 -37.75
C SER A 299 -7.08 14.63 -38.27
N GLY A 300 -8.22 14.47 -38.88
CA GLY A 300 -8.76 13.17 -39.30
C GLY A 300 -9.33 12.36 -38.14
N HIS A 301 -9.56 11.07 -38.34
CA HIS A 301 -10.08 10.15 -37.34
C HIS A 301 -11.32 10.65 -36.57
N ASP A 302 -12.26 11.30 -37.26
CA ASP A 302 -13.43 11.98 -36.65
C ASP A 302 -14.27 11.09 -35.74
N PHE A 303 -14.38 9.80 -36.07
CA PHE A 303 -15.10 8.83 -35.23
C PHE A 303 -14.42 8.68 -33.86
N VAL A 304 -13.10 8.48 -33.85
CA VAL A 304 -12.33 8.28 -32.60
C VAL A 304 -12.34 9.56 -31.77
N ARG A 305 -12.06 10.71 -32.45
CA ARG A 305 -12.09 12.03 -31.81
C ARG A 305 -13.44 12.31 -31.14
N ARG A 306 -14.58 12.00 -31.82
CA ARG A 306 -15.92 12.18 -31.26
C ARG A 306 -16.13 11.28 -30.03
N ARG A 307 -15.69 10.01 -30.10
CA ARG A 307 -15.82 9.06 -28.99
C ARG A 307 -15.02 9.53 -27.77
N LEU A 308 -13.77 9.97 -27.96
CA LEU A 308 -12.92 10.53 -26.92
C LEU A 308 -13.50 11.83 -26.32
N LYS A 309 -14.03 12.73 -27.15
CA LYS A 309 -14.71 13.95 -26.67
C LYS A 309 -15.94 13.64 -25.80
N ASN A 310 -16.70 12.61 -26.15
CA ASN A 310 -17.84 12.19 -25.33
C ASN A 310 -17.38 11.63 -23.98
N ALA A 311 -16.31 10.84 -23.96
CA ALA A 311 -15.69 10.36 -22.74
C ALA A 311 -15.14 11.49 -21.86
N ALA A 312 -14.45 12.47 -22.48
CA ALA A 312 -13.96 13.65 -21.79
C ALA A 312 -15.10 14.45 -21.12
N ARG A 313 -16.23 14.64 -21.83
CA ARG A 313 -17.43 15.26 -21.24
C ARG A 313 -17.99 14.48 -20.06
N ALA A 314 -18.10 13.16 -20.20
CA ALA A 314 -18.61 12.30 -19.11
C ALA A 314 -17.73 12.41 -17.86
N LEU A 315 -16.39 12.42 -18.02
CA LEU A 315 -15.44 12.64 -16.93
C LEU A 315 -15.65 14.00 -16.27
N LYS A 316 -15.68 15.09 -17.04
CA LYS A 316 -15.90 16.46 -16.54
C LYS A 316 -17.25 16.62 -15.80
N GLN A 317 -18.24 15.80 -16.16
CA GLN A 317 -19.56 15.75 -15.52
C GLN A 317 -19.66 14.78 -14.34
N GLY A 318 -18.56 14.10 -13.98
CA GLY A 318 -18.54 13.10 -12.91
C GLY A 318 -19.30 11.79 -13.21
N ARG A 319 -19.69 11.56 -14.48
CA ARG A 319 -20.41 10.37 -14.91
C ARG A 319 -19.46 9.21 -15.21
N LEU A 320 -18.89 8.64 -14.15
CA LEU A 320 -17.92 7.56 -14.25
C LEU A 320 -18.53 6.23 -14.70
N ASP A 321 -19.85 6.05 -14.47
CA ASP A 321 -20.65 4.87 -14.80
C ASP A 321 -20.69 4.55 -16.31
N VAL A 322 -20.64 5.58 -17.15
CA VAL A 322 -20.72 5.44 -18.61
C VAL A 322 -19.35 5.29 -19.28
N LEU A 323 -18.26 5.38 -18.52
CA LEU A 323 -16.91 5.27 -19.08
C LEU A 323 -16.50 3.80 -19.20
N PRO A 324 -15.80 3.44 -20.30
CA PRO A 324 -15.14 2.13 -20.37
C PRO A 324 -13.97 2.06 -19.37
N MET A 325 -13.56 0.84 -19.03
CA MET A 325 -12.37 0.61 -18.20
C MET A 325 -11.10 1.03 -18.92
N GLY A 326 -11.08 0.92 -20.24
CA GLY A 326 -9.97 1.32 -21.07
C GLY A 326 -10.31 1.35 -22.56
N TYR A 327 -9.32 1.71 -23.35
CA TYR A 327 -9.38 1.79 -24.80
C TYR A 327 -8.26 0.96 -25.42
N LEU A 328 -8.62 0.13 -26.39
CA LEU A 328 -7.65 -0.52 -27.27
C LEU A 328 -7.55 0.30 -28.55
N ILE A 329 -6.40 0.89 -28.80
CA ILE A 329 -6.11 1.69 -29.99
C ILE A 329 -5.18 0.91 -30.92
N ALA A 330 -5.74 0.38 -32.00
CA ALA A 330 -5.00 -0.44 -32.96
C ALA A 330 -4.89 0.28 -34.32
N GLY A 331 -3.77 0.09 -35.00
CA GLY A 331 -3.53 0.62 -36.33
C GLY A 331 -2.05 0.59 -36.75
N PRO A 332 -1.72 0.88 -38.00
CA PRO A 332 -0.34 0.89 -38.50
C PRO A 332 0.59 1.85 -37.73
N VAL A 333 1.89 1.61 -37.80
CA VAL A 333 2.90 2.52 -37.26
C VAL A 333 2.79 3.91 -37.88
N GLY A 334 3.04 4.98 -37.13
CA GLY A 334 3.06 6.36 -37.62
C GLY A 334 1.68 7.02 -37.79
N THR A 335 0.59 6.38 -37.40
CA THR A 335 -0.78 6.95 -37.53
C THR A 335 -1.19 7.87 -36.36
N GLY A 336 -0.28 8.26 -35.47
CA GLY A 336 -0.55 9.21 -34.39
C GLY A 336 -1.31 8.63 -33.18
N LYS A 337 -1.31 7.30 -32.97
CA LYS A 337 -2.04 6.64 -31.88
C LYS A 337 -1.66 7.18 -30.50
N SER A 338 -0.35 7.24 -30.20
CA SER A 338 0.16 7.70 -28.90
C SER A 338 -0.10 9.21 -28.72
N PHE A 339 0.01 10.00 -29.79
CA PHE A 339 -0.35 11.43 -29.77
C PHE A 339 -1.83 11.65 -29.45
N MET A 340 -2.73 10.82 -30.00
CA MET A 340 -4.15 10.89 -29.74
C MET A 340 -4.49 10.65 -28.25
N VAL A 341 -3.77 9.72 -27.61
CA VAL A 341 -3.95 9.45 -26.19
C VAL A 341 -3.45 10.60 -25.34
N SER A 342 -2.30 11.18 -25.67
CA SER A 342 -1.77 12.37 -24.99
C SER A 342 -2.72 13.57 -25.11
N ALA A 343 -3.26 13.82 -26.32
CA ALA A 343 -4.24 14.89 -26.55
C ALA A 343 -5.56 14.66 -25.78
N PHE A 344 -5.99 13.40 -25.58
CA PHE A 344 -7.15 13.10 -24.75
C PHE A 344 -6.88 13.45 -23.27
N ALA A 345 -5.72 13.11 -22.73
CA ALA A 345 -5.38 13.44 -21.35
C ALA A 345 -5.29 14.97 -21.14
N GLY A 346 -4.73 15.71 -22.12
CA GLY A 346 -4.74 17.17 -22.12
C GLY A 346 -6.15 17.78 -22.17
N GLU A 347 -7.06 17.22 -22.97
CA GLU A 347 -8.47 17.64 -23.06
C GLU A 347 -9.19 17.55 -21.70
N ILE A 348 -8.92 16.52 -20.92
CA ILE A 348 -9.58 16.30 -19.63
C ILE A 348 -8.82 16.89 -18.45
N GLY A 349 -7.55 17.26 -18.61
CA GLY A 349 -6.73 17.87 -17.55
C GLY A 349 -6.32 16.89 -16.44
N ILE A 350 -6.31 15.57 -16.71
CA ILE A 350 -5.80 14.58 -15.76
C ILE A 350 -4.34 14.23 -16.07
N PRO A 351 -3.55 13.82 -15.06
CA PRO A 351 -2.19 13.36 -15.29
C PRO A 351 -2.19 12.12 -16.19
N MET A 352 -1.18 12.03 -17.05
CA MET A 352 -0.95 10.88 -17.89
C MET A 352 0.41 10.27 -17.61
N VAL A 353 0.44 8.94 -17.45
CA VAL A 353 1.67 8.17 -17.28
C VAL A 353 1.78 7.09 -18.35
N ARG A 354 3.02 6.85 -18.81
CA ARG A 354 3.37 5.70 -19.64
C ARG A 354 3.91 4.61 -18.77
N PHE A 355 3.39 3.42 -18.93
CA PHE A 355 3.97 2.21 -18.39
C PHE A 355 5.12 1.76 -19.31
N LYS A 356 6.36 1.83 -18.82
CA LYS A 356 7.54 1.48 -19.65
C LYS A 356 7.61 -0.02 -19.87
N ASN A 357 8.13 -0.40 -21.04
CA ASN A 357 8.21 -1.80 -21.43
C ASN A 357 9.10 -2.62 -20.48
N PHE A 358 8.54 -3.63 -19.85
CA PHE A 358 9.22 -4.49 -18.89
C PHE A 358 10.23 -5.44 -19.55
N ARG A 359 10.07 -5.81 -20.83
CA ARG A 359 10.81 -6.91 -21.44
C ARG A 359 12.33 -6.72 -21.47
N SER A 360 12.82 -5.50 -21.59
CA SER A 360 14.26 -5.22 -21.54
C SER A 360 14.84 -5.22 -20.10
N LYS A 361 13.98 -5.25 -19.07
CA LYS A 361 14.35 -5.17 -17.66
C LYS A 361 13.78 -6.29 -16.78
N TRP A 362 13.19 -7.33 -17.36
CA TRP A 362 12.51 -8.41 -16.62
C TRP A 362 13.39 -9.15 -15.61
N GLN A 363 14.70 -9.11 -15.73
CA GLN A 363 15.62 -9.70 -14.76
C GLN A 363 15.66 -8.97 -13.39
N GLY A 364 14.80 -7.97 -13.15
CA GLY A 364 14.78 -7.22 -11.89
C GLY A 364 13.41 -6.70 -11.46
N VAL A 365 12.34 -6.90 -12.27
CA VAL A 365 10.99 -6.48 -11.87
C VAL A 365 10.35 -7.59 -11.06
N THR A 366 10.16 -7.32 -9.79
CA THR A 366 9.47 -8.21 -8.85
C THR A 366 7.98 -7.92 -8.82
N GLU A 367 7.18 -8.87 -8.34
CA GLU A 367 5.75 -8.65 -8.08
C GLU A 367 5.52 -7.50 -7.09
N SER A 368 6.44 -7.29 -6.15
CA SER A 368 6.40 -6.18 -5.19
C SER A 368 6.53 -4.81 -5.87
N ASN A 369 7.41 -4.67 -6.87
CA ASN A 369 7.52 -3.45 -7.66
C ASN A 369 6.21 -3.13 -8.40
N LEU A 370 5.53 -4.16 -8.95
CA LEU A 370 4.22 -3.96 -9.57
C LEU A 370 3.17 -3.55 -8.53
N GLU A 371 3.11 -4.20 -7.38
CA GLU A 371 2.18 -3.82 -6.29
C GLU A 371 2.36 -2.35 -5.90
N ARG A 372 3.60 -1.90 -5.76
CA ARG A 372 3.91 -0.49 -5.47
C ARG A 372 3.43 0.45 -6.57
N VAL A 373 3.71 0.13 -7.85
CA VAL A 373 3.23 0.92 -8.99
C VAL A 373 1.70 1.01 -9.02
N LEU A 374 1.00 -0.11 -8.80
CA LEU A 374 -0.45 -0.13 -8.77
C LEU A 374 -1.01 0.69 -7.59
N SER A 375 -0.35 0.68 -6.44
CA SER A 375 -0.72 1.52 -5.29
C SER A 375 -0.56 3.01 -5.61
N ILE A 376 0.53 3.40 -6.27
CA ILE A 376 0.74 4.79 -6.74
C ILE A 376 -0.36 5.20 -7.72
N LEU A 377 -0.70 4.35 -8.70
CA LEU A 377 -1.76 4.64 -9.67
C LEU A 377 -3.14 4.81 -9.00
N LYS A 378 -3.46 3.98 -8.00
CA LYS A 378 -4.68 4.17 -7.17
C LYS A 378 -4.70 5.54 -6.50
N ALA A 379 -3.59 5.95 -5.92
CA ALA A 379 -3.47 7.21 -5.19
C ALA A 379 -3.44 8.45 -6.09
N MET A 380 -3.02 8.29 -7.35
CA MET A 380 -3.01 9.36 -8.37
C MET A 380 -4.39 9.58 -9.01
N ALA A 381 -5.33 8.68 -8.83
CA ALA A 381 -6.63 8.73 -9.50
C ALA A 381 -7.34 10.10 -9.32
N PRO A 382 -7.93 10.69 -10.39
CA PRO A 382 -8.03 10.15 -11.73
C PRO A 382 -6.74 10.29 -12.54
N VAL A 383 -6.36 9.20 -13.25
CA VAL A 383 -5.13 9.13 -14.04
C VAL A 383 -5.34 8.36 -15.34
N ALA A 384 -4.69 8.80 -16.43
CA ALA A 384 -4.64 8.05 -17.69
C ALA A 384 -3.33 7.25 -17.75
N VAL A 385 -3.42 5.95 -18.03
CA VAL A 385 -2.27 5.04 -18.11
C VAL A 385 -2.13 4.52 -19.52
N MET A 386 -1.02 4.80 -20.16
CA MET A 386 -0.70 4.35 -21.52
C MET A 386 0.28 3.17 -21.49
N ILE A 387 -0.08 2.09 -22.14
CA ILE A 387 0.81 0.97 -22.46
C ILE A 387 1.01 1.00 -23.98
N ASP A 388 2.18 1.45 -24.42
CA ASP A 388 2.55 1.44 -25.83
C ASP A 388 3.15 0.09 -26.21
N GLU A 389 3.03 -0.30 -27.48
CA GLU A 389 3.42 -1.64 -27.95
C GLU A 389 2.83 -2.76 -27.09
N ALA A 390 1.55 -2.66 -26.79
CA ALA A 390 0.88 -3.58 -25.86
C ALA A 390 0.97 -5.05 -26.28
N ASP A 391 1.12 -5.34 -27.58
CA ASP A 391 1.38 -6.68 -28.10
C ASP A 391 2.77 -7.21 -27.68
N ALA A 392 3.79 -6.35 -27.68
CA ALA A 392 5.11 -6.70 -27.17
C ALA A 392 5.12 -6.84 -25.64
N PHE A 393 4.31 -6.00 -24.97
CA PHE A 393 4.22 -5.98 -23.52
C PHE A 393 3.41 -7.17 -22.94
N LEU A 394 2.29 -7.56 -23.59
CA LEU A 394 1.33 -8.52 -23.07
C LEU A 394 1.27 -9.83 -23.88
N GLY A 395 1.97 -9.91 -25.03
CA GLY A 395 1.66 -10.85 -26.09
C GLY A 395 2.19 -12.27 -26.02
N ASP A 396 3.28 -12.61 -25.38
CA ASP A 396 3.88 -13.93 -25.53
C ASP A 396 3.91 -14.74 -24.22
N ARG A 397 2.98 -15.70 -24.11
CA ARG A 397 2.87 -16.64 -22.97
C ARG A 397 3.70 -17.94 -23.13
N ASN A 398 4.30 -18.16 -24.31
CA ASN A 398 4.86 -19.48 -24.68
C ASN A 398 6.38 -19.54 -24.80
N GLN A 399 7.15 -18.57 -24.26
CA GLN A 399 8.60 -18.71 -24.24
C GLN A 399 9.03 -19.69 -23.14
N GLU A 400 9.58 -20.80 -23.56
CA GLU A 400 10.26 -21.78 -22.70
C GLU A 400 11.46 -21.09 -22.03
N GLY A 401 11.46 -21.05 -20.69
CA GLY A 401 12.57 -20.52 -19.88
C GLY A 401 12.18 -19.43 -18.86
N ASP A 402 10.94 -18.98 -18.83
CA ASP A 402 10.47 -18.00 -17.85
C ASP A 402 10.07 -18.68 -16.53
N SER A 403 10.58 -18.16 -15.41
CA SER A 403 10.36 -18.64 -14.02
C SER A 403 8.90 -18.58 -13.52
N GLY A 404 7.91 -18.38 -14.38
CA GLY A 404 6.50 -18.20 -14.01
C GLY A 404 6.20 -16.82 -13.36
N THR A 405 7.20 -16.00 -13.12
CA THR A 405 7.05 -14.64 -12.53
C THR A 405 6.33 -13.72 -13.49
N SER A 406 6.68 -13.76 -14.78
CA SER A 406 6.02 -12.96 -15.82
C SER A 406 4.54 -13.25 -15.95
N ASN A 407 4.14 -14.52 -15.85
CA ASN A 407 2.73 -14.91 -15.91
C ASN A 407 1.95 -14.40 -14.69
N ARG A 408 2.57 -14.34 -13.51
CA ARG A 408 1.94 -13.83 -12.29
C ARG A 408 1.81 -12.30 -12.34
N ILE A 409 2.84 -11.59 -12.77
CA ILE A 409 2.82 -10.13 -12.98
C ILE A 409 1.72 -9.76 -13.98
N PHE A 410 1.64 -10.50 -15.08
CA PHE A 410 0.59 -10.32 -16.07
C PHE A 410 -0.81 -10.56 -15.49
N ALA A 411 -1.01 -11.65 -14.76
CA ALA A 411 -2.30 -11.96 -14.14
C ALA A 411 -2.72 -10.90 -13.11
N GLN A 412 -1.78 -10.39 -12.34
CA GLN A 412 -2.01 -9.31 -11.37
C GLN A 412 -2.41 -8.00 -12.08
N LEU A 413 -1.69 -7.61 -13.14
CA LEU A 413 -2.02 -6.43 -13.93
C LEU A 413 -3.38 -6.57 -14.60
N ALA A 414 -3.66 -7.72 -15.23
CA ALA A 414 -4.95 -8.01 -15.85
C ALA A 414 -6.11 -7.94 -14.87
N SER A 415 -5.93 -8.55 -13.69
CA SER A 415 -6.92 -8.48 -12.61
C SER A 415 -7.17 -7.05 -12.14
N PHE A 416 -6.11 -6.24 -12.04
CA PHE A 416 -6.23 -4.85 -11.65
C PHE A 416 -6.94 -4.01 -12.72
N MET A 417 -6.58 -4.18 -14.00
CA MET A 417 -7.23 -3.50 -15.12
C MET A 417 -8.72 -3.84 -15.24
N GLY A 418 -9.11 -5.07 -14.89
CA GLY A 418 -10.50 -5.55 -14.92
C GLY A 418 -11.33 -5.17 -13.69
N ASN A 419 -10.73 -4.58 -12.66
CA ASN A 419 -11.47 -4.23 -11.44
C ASN A 419 -12.35 -3.00 -11.68
N THR A 420 -13.67 -3.22 -11.66
CA THR A 420 -14.68 -2.17 -11.92
C THR A 420 -14.73 -1.05 -10.87
N GLU A 421 -14.10 -1.22 -9.72
CA GLU A 421 -13.96 -0.19 -8.69
C GLU A 421 -13.18 1.02 -9.20
N TYR A 422 -12.26 0.79 -10.15
CA TYR A 422 -11.41 1.84 -10.73
C TYR A 422 -11.98 2.43 -12.02
N ARG A 423 -13.22 2.09 -12.40
CA ARG A 423 -13.88 2.66 -13.58
C ARG A 423 -13.94 4.18 -13.49
N GLY A 424 -13.44 4.85 -14.52
CA GLY A 424 -13.36 6.31 -14.60
C GLY A 424 -12.32 6.95 -13.67
N LYS A 425 -11.72 6.20 -12.76
CA LYS A 425 -10.62 6.64 -11.91
C LYS A 425 -9.26 6.36 -12.56
N ILE A 426 -9.10 5.18 -13.15
CA ILE A 426 -7.89 4.80 -13.90
C ILE A 426 -8.33 4.41 -15.30
N ILE A 427 -7.87 5.16 -16.29
CA ILE A 427 -8.27 4.95 -17.68
C ILE A 427 -7.09 4.35 -18.45
N TRP A 428 -7.26 3.11 -18.88
CA TRP A 428 -6.21 2.39 -19.59
C TRP A 428 -6.25 2.64 -21.09
N PHE A 429 -5.10 2.87 -21.69
CA PHE A 429 -4.91 2.96 -23.12
C PHE A 429 -3.88 1.94 -23.57
N LEU A 430 -4.36 0.87 -24.21
CA LEU A 430 -3.51 -0.12 -24.85
C LEU A 430 -3.30 0.27 -26.31
N ILE A 431 -2.07 0.54 -26.69
CA ILE A 431 -1.70 0.93 -28.05
C ILE A 431 -0.95 -0.22 -28.70
N THR A 432 -1.39 -0.66 -29.87
CA THR A 432 -0.74 -1.76 -30.59
C THR A 432 -0.83 -1.61 -32.09
N CYS A 433 0.14 -2.17 -32.80
CA CYS A 433 0.10 -2.37 -34.23
C CYS A 433 -0.39 -3.78 -34.62
N ARG A 434 -0.44 -4.70 -33.66
CA ARG A 434 -0.76 -6.12 -33.85
C ARG A 434 -1.79 -6.60 -32.82
N PRO A 435 -3.06 -6.18 -32.95
CA PRO A 435 -4.09 -6.51 -31.99
C PRO A 435 -4.43 -8.02 -31.93
N ASP A 436 -4.05 -8.77 -32.95
CA ASP A 436 -4.17 -10.22 -33.03
C ASP A 436 -3.35 -10.92 -31.94
N LEU A 437 -2.19 -10.39 -31.58
CA LEU A 437 -1.27 -10.94 -30.59
C LEU A 437 -1.68 -10.68 -29.14
N LEU A 438 -2.62 -9.77 -28.90
CA LEU A 438 -3.09 -9.50 -27.54
C LEU A 438 -3.97 -10.65 -27.02
N PRO A 439 -3.80 -11.04 -25.73
CA PRO A 439 -4.65 -12.02 -25.08
C PRO A 439 -6.14 -11.63 -25.11
N ILE A 440 -7.01 -12.62 -25.25
CA ILE A 440 -8.46 -12.41 -25.32
C ILE A 440 -8.98 -11.71 -24.07
N ASP A 441 -8.41 -12.01 -22.91
CA ASP A 441 -8.81 -11.43 -21.63
C ASP A 441 -8.64 -9.91 -21.60
N MET A 442 -7.60 -9.39 -22.29
CA MET A 442 -7.38 -7.96 -22.42
C MET A 442 -8.28 -7.26 -23.43
N LYS A 443 -8.87 -8.01 -24.36
CA LYS A 443 -9.81 -7.48 -25.35
C LYS A 443 -11.25 -7.39 -24.84
N ARG A 444 -11.54 -8.04 -23.73
CA ARG A 444 -12.88 -8.06 -23.11
C ARG A 444 -13.09 -7.01 -22.03
N GLN A 445 -12.01 -6.42 -21.54
CA GLN A 445 -12.03 -5.38 -20.54
C GLN A 445 -12.10 -3.99 -21.19
#